data_d796d618c948ccfa1d291e7f8746d167
#
_entry.id   d796d618c948ccfa1d291e7f8746d167
#
_cell.length_a   1.000
_cell.length_b   1.000
_cell.length_c   1.000
_cell.angle_alpha   90.00
_cell.angle_beta   90.00
_cell.angle_gamma   90.00
#
_symmetry.space_group_name_H-M   'P 1'
#
loop_
_entity.id
_entity.type
_entity.pdbx_description
1 polymer ?
#
loop_
_entity_poly.entity_id
_entity_poly.type
_entity_poly.pdbx_seq_one_letter_code
_entity_poly.pdbx_strand_id
1 'polypeptide(L)'
;MDNSLWVKMHGGTTHFPIALVMASALFDLAGLVVPENAGKSRRAGFRAAGFYTLILGALGSLGAVLSGLVISRWQLWGRGTLAHHHMFLWPAFGLLTSLAVWLLVVGNHASNRAFRIYLGIALITAAFMGAAAYWGGELLLNG
;
A
#
# COMPACT_ATOMS: atom_id res chain seq x y z
N MET A 1 -25.46 -15.28 4.22
CA MET A 1 -24.98 -14.16 3.40
C MET A 1 -24.12 -14.73 2.28
N ASP A 2 -24.41 -14.35 1.06
CA ASP A 2 -23.76 -14.92 -0.12
C ASP A 2 -22.28 -14.45 -0.15
N ASN A 3 -21.35 -15.37 0.14
CA ASN A 3 -19.92 -15.07 0.17
C ASN A 3 -19.38 -14.61 -1.20
N SER A 4 -20.11 -14.87 -2.28
CA SER A 4 -19.69 -14.51 -3.65
C SER A 4 -19.55 -12.99 -3.85
N LEU A 5 -20.44 -12.19 -3.26
CA LEU A 5 -20.37 -10.73 -3.35
C LEU A 5 -19.13 -10.18 -2.63
N TRP A 6 -18.88 -10.64 -1.40
CA TRP A 6 -17.73 -10.21 -0.62
C TRP A 6 -16.39 -10.58 -1.27
N VAL A 7 -16.31 -11.78 -1.86
CA VAL A 7 -15.12 -12.22 -2.62
C VAL A 7 -14.87 -11.30 -3.82
N LYS A 8 -15.91 -10.97 -4.60
CA LYS A 8 -15.80 -10.05 -5.73
C LYS A 8 -15.43 -8.64 -5.29
N MET A 9 -16.03 -8.13 -4.22
CA MET A 9 -15.71 -6.83 -3.64
C MET A 9 -14.26 -6.80 -3.16
N HIS A 10 -13.82 -7.81 -2.43
CA HIS A 10 -12.44 -7.89 -1.95
C HIS A 10 -11.44 -7.91 -3.12
N GLY A 11 -11.65 -8.77 -4.10
CA GLY A 11 -10.80 -8.81 -5.30
C GLY A 11 -10.74 -7.46 -6.02
N GLY A 12 -11.87 -6.79 -6.22
CA GLY A 12 -11.92 -5.47 -6.83
C GLY A 12 -11.27 -4.36 -5.99
N THR A 13 -11.46 -4.38 -4.68
CA THR A 13 -10.94 -3.33 -3.79
C THR A 13 -9.46 -3.48 -3.46
N THR A 14 -8.89 -4.70 -3.51
CA THR A 14 -7.46 -4.93 -3.17
C THR A 14 -6.49 -4.40 -4.23
N HIS A 15 -6.86 -4.46 -5.52
CA HIS A 15 -5.99 -3.99 -6.60
C HIS A 15 -5.75 -2.48 -6.54
N PHE A 16 -6.74 -1.72 -6.09
CA PHE A 16 -6.67 -0.27 -6.03
C PHE A 16 -5.59 0.25 -5.06
N PRO A 17 -5.56 -0.14 -3.77
CA PRO A 17 -4.50 0.31 -2.87
C PRO A 17 -3.11 -0.18 -3.29
N ILE A 18 -2.98 -1.38 -3.83
CA ILE A 18 -1.69 -1.91 -4.32
C ILE A 18 -1.15 -1.01 -5.43
N ALA A 19 -1.96 -0.73 -6.45
CA ALA A 19 -1.56 0.14 -7.56
C ALA A 19 -1.19 1.55 -7.09
N LEU A 20 -1.95 2.13 -6.17
CA LEU A 20 -1.70 3.47 -5.64
C LEU A 20 -0.42 3.54 -4.81
N VAL A 21 -0.11 2.54 -3.98
CA VAL A 21 1.13 2.51 -3.20
C VAL A 21 2.34 2.34 -4.12
N MET A 22 2.24 1.50 -5.15
CA MET A 22 3.30 1.37 -6.16
C MET A 22 3.50 2.67 -6.94
N ALA A 23 2.40 3.33 -7.35
CA ALA A 23 2.46 4.62 -8.03
C ALA A 23 3.07 5.70 -7.13
N SER A 24 2.72 5.73 -5.83
CA SER A 24 3.33 6.64 -4.86
C SER A 24 4.85 6.48 -4.81
N ALA A 25 5.34 5.25 -4.64
CA ALA A 25 6.78 4.98 -4.59
C ALA A 25 7.48 5.41 -5.89
N LEU A 26 6.86 5.19 -7.05
CA LEU A 26 7.40 5.62 -8.35
C LEU A 26 7.42 7.16 -8.49
N PHE A 27 6.38 7.86 -8.07
CA PHE A 27 6.35 9.32 -8.10
C PHE A 27 7.40 9.92 -7.17
N ASP A 28 7.55 9.38 -5.96
CA ASP A 28 8.54 9.83 -5.00
C ASP A 28 9.96 9.56 -5.49
N LEU A 29 10.20 8.41 -6.11
CA LEU A 29 11.47 8.08 -6.75
C LEU A 29 11.77 9.05 -7.91
N ALA A 30 10.77 9.30 -8.78
CA ALA A 30 10.88 10.27 -9.86
C ALA A 30 11.24 11.66 -9.31
N GLY A 31 10.59 12.07 -8.22
CA GLY A 31 10.89 13.34 -7.53
C GLY A 31 12.32 13.44 -7.00
N LEU A 32 12.96 12.32 -6.64
CA LEU A 32 14.37 12.31 -6.26
C LEU A 32 15.33 12.44 -7.45
N VAL A 33 14.98 11.84 -8.60
CA VAL A 33 15.84 11.77 -9.78
C VAL A 33 15.76 13.03 -10.63
N VAL A 34 14.65 13.78 -10.54
CA VAL A 34 14.49 15.04 -11.30
C VAL A 34 15.58 16.03 -10.90
N PRO A 35 16.40 16.51 -11.87
CA PRO A 35 17.46 17.48 -11.61
C PRO A 35 16.89 18.82 -11.09
N GLU A 36 17.68 19.52 -10.25
CA GLU A 36 17.23 20.80 -9.66
C GLU A 36 16.99 21.89 -10.73
N ASN A 37 17.73 21.84 -11.84
CA ASN A 37 17.58 22.75 -12.99
C ASN A 37 16.33 22.46 -13.82
N ALA A 38 15.71 21.29 -13.72
CA ALA A 38 14.46 20.97 -14.42
C ALA A 38 13.20 21.63 -13.82
N GLY A 39 13.40 22.49 -12.80
CA GLY A 39 12.36 23.29 -12.14
C GLY A 39 11.85 22.70 -10.83
N LYS A 40 11.89 23.53 -9.79
CA LYS A 40 11.35 23.22 -8.45
C LYS A 40 9.88 22.75 -8.51
N SER A 41 9.10 23.29 -9.44
CA SER A 41 7.71 22.97 -9.69
C SER A 41 7.50 21.50 -10.08
N ARG A 42 8.36 20.92 -10.94
CA ARG A 42 8.24 19.53 -11.39
C ARG A 42 8.51 18.55 -10.25
N ARG A 43 9.58 18.79 -9.47
CA ARG A 43 9.89 17.98 -8.27
C ARG A 43 8.75 18.01 -7.23
N ALA A 44 8.21 19.22 -6.99
CA ALA A 44 7.07 19.41 -6.10
C ALA A 44 5.81 18.67 -6.60
N GLY A 45 5.57 18.67 -7.90
CA GLY A 45 4.47 17.94 -8.54
C GLY A 45 4.57 16.43 -8.29
N PHE A 46 5.74 15.83 -8.49
CA PHE A 46 5.94 14.40 -8.21
C PHE A 46 5.74 14.06 -6.73
N ARG A 47 6.28 14.87 -5.81
CA ARG A 47 6.06 14.67 -4.37
C ARG A 47 4.59 14.81 -3.97
N ALA A 48 3.86 15.77 -4.56
CA ALA A 48 2.43 15.91 -4.31
C ALA A 48 1.65 14.70 -4.85
N ALA A 49 1.98 14.21 -6.04
CA ALA A 49 1.39 13.00 -6.60
C ALA A 49 1.66 11.78 -5.70
N GLY A 50 2.91 11.60 -5.25
CA GLY A 50 3.28 10.55 -4.29
C GLY A 50 2.48 10.63 -3.00
N PHE A 51 2.38 11.83 -2.42
CA PHE A 51 1.60 12.06 -1.20
C PHE A 51 0.14 11.64 -1.36
N TYR A 52 -0.56 12.17 -2.38
CA TYR A 52 -1.99 11.88 -2.55
C TYR A 52 -2.26 10.42 -2.89
N THR A 53 -1.42 9.80 -3.71
CA THR A 53 -1.58 8.38 -4.06
C THR A 53 -1.33 7.47 -2.87
N LEU A 54 -0.38 7.78 -1.98
CA LEU A 54 -0.17 7.00 -0.77
C LEU A 54 -1.34 7.13 0.20
N ILE A 55 -1.85 8.34 0.43
CA ILE A 55 -3.00 8.56 1.33
C ILE A 55 -4.24 7.84 0.79
N LEU A 56 -4.53 7.95 -0.52
CA LEU A 56 -5.64 7.22 -1.14
C LEU A 56 -5.44 5.69 -1.06
N GLY A 57 -4.21 5.22 -1.25
CA GLY A 57 -3.86 3.81 -1.08
C GLY A 57 -4.09 3.32 0.35
N ALA A 58 -3.70 4.12 1.35
CA ALA A 58 -3.93 3.81 2.76
C ALA A 58 -5.42 3.75 3.11
N LEU A 59 -6.22 4.71 2.63
CA LEU A 59 -7.68 4.70 2.79
C LEU A 59 -8.32 3.49 2.10
N GLY A 60 -7.89 3.18 0.86
CA GLY A 60 -8.37 2.01 0.12
C GLY A 60 -8.02 0.69 0.81
N SER A 61 -6.86 0.62 1.48
CA SER A 61 -6.43 -0.57 2.20
C SER A 61 -7.32 -0.90 3.41
N LEU A 62 -7.96 0.10 4.04
CA LEU A 62 -8.95 -0.13 5.09
C LEU A 62 -10.13 -0.96 4.57
N GLY A 63 -10.66 -0.58 3.40
CA GLY A 63 -11.74 -1.33 2.75
C GLY A 63 -11.33 -2.75 2.36
N ALA A 64 -10.11 -2.91 1.84
CA ALA A 64 -9.56 -4.22 1.49
C ALA A 64 -9.38 -5.11 2.73
N VAL A 65 -8.83 -4.59 3.82
CA VAL A 65 -8.66 -5.34 5.08
C VAL A 65 -10.01 -5.70 5.68
N LEU A 66 -10.96 -4.77 5.74
CA LEU A 66 -12.29 -5.04 6.29
C LEU A 66 -13.03 -6.11 5.50
N SER A 67 -13.04 -6.03 4.15
CA SER A 67 -13.66 -7.05 3.31
C SER A 67 -12.97 -8.41 3.46
N GLY A 68 -11.65 -8.45 3.56
CA GLY A 68 -10.88 -9.66 3.81
C GLY A 68 -11.21 -10.31 5.16
N LEU A 69 -11.36 -9.52 6.22
CA LEU A 69 -11.76 -10.00 7.55
C LEU A 69 -13.17 -10.62 7.54
N VAL A 70 -14.11 -10.01 6.80
CA VAL A 70 -15.45 -10.59 6.66
C VAL A 70 -15.39 -11.94 5.95
N ILE A 71 -14.62 -12.07 4.86
CA ILE A 71 -14.47 -13.32 4.11
C ILE A 71 -13.80 -14.40 4.96
N SER A 72 -12.73 -14.04 5.70
CA SER A 72 -12.01 -14.95 6.58
C SER A 72 -12.77 -15.26 7.87
N ARG A 73 -14.02 -14.78 8.04
CA ARG A 73 -14.80 -14.92 9.27
C ARG A 73 -14.06 -14.39 10.50
N TRP A 74 -13.42 -13.24 10.35
CA TRP A 74 -12.64 -12.58 11.41
C TRP A 74 -11.42 -13.37 11.90
N GLN A 75 -10.91 -14.28 11.08
CA GLN A 75 -9.65 -14.95 11.38
C GLN A 75 -8.48 -13.99 11.11
N LEU A 76 -7.89 -13.47 12.18
CA LEU A 76 -6.72 -12.58 12.10
C LEU A 76 -5.46 -13.34 11.65
N TRP A 77 -5.41 -14.62 11.87
CA TRP A 77 -4.29 -15.49 11.53
C TRP A 77 -4.83 -16.83 11.02
N GLY A 78 -4.73 -17.08 9.75
CA GLY A 78 -5.23 -18.31 9.13
C GLY A 78 -4.25 -19.48 9.24
N ARG A 79 -4.54 -20.55 8.49
CA ARG A 79 -3.66 -21.71 8.30
C ARG A 79 -3.39 -21.90 6.80
N GLY A 80 -2.29 -22.59 6.46
CA GLY A 80 -1.92 -22.83 5.08
C GLY A 80 -1.74 -21.55 4.29
N THR A 81 -2.30 -21.46 3.09
CA THR A 81 -2.18 -20.31 2.18
C THR A 81 -2.69 -19.00 2.81
N LEU A 82 -3.75 -19.07 3.64
CA LEU A 82 -4.26 -17.90 4.36
C LEU A 82 -3.25 -17.36 5.37
N ALA A 83 -2.50 -18.23 6.06
CA ALA A 83 -1.44 -17.78 6.97
C ALA A 83 -0.31 -17.07 6.20
N HIS A 84 0.09 -17.56 5.03
CA HIS A 84 1.09 -16.90 4.20
C HIS A 84 0.59 -15.54 3.71
N HIS A 85 -0.68 -15.44 3.28
CA HIS A 85 -1.28 -14.16 2.92
C HIS A 85 -1.23 -13.17 4.10
N HIS A 86 -1.65 -13.57 5.29
CA HIS A 86 -1.67 -12.70 6.47
C HIS A 86 -0.27 -12.34 6.96
N MET A 87 0.73 -13.20 6.79
CA MET A 87 2.13 -12.92 7.14
C MET A 87 2.69 -11.71 6.38
N PHE A 88 2.25 -11.49 5.14
CA PHE A 88 2.65 -10.32 4.34
C PHE A 88 1.66 -9.16 4.46
N LEU A 89 0.36 -9.45 4.61
CA LEU A 89 -0.69 -8.44 4.72
C LEU A 89 -0.51 -7.54 5.95
N TRP A 90 -0.32 -8.12 7.14
CA TRP A 90 -0.27 -7.34 8.37
C TRP A 90 0.93 -6.39 8.44
N PRO A 91 2.16 -6.82 8.10
CA PRO A 91 3.28 -5.88 7.99
C PRO A 91 3.05 -4.80 6.94
N ALA A 92 2.51 -5.16 5.75
CA ALA A 92 2.21 -4.19 4.71
C ALA A 92 1.22 -3.12 5.19
N PHE A 93 0.12 -3.54 5.83
CA PHE A 93 -0.90 -2.64 6.35
C PHE A 93 -0.37 -1.75 7.48
N GLY A 94 0.42 -2.30 8.41
CA GLY A 94 1.04 -1.55 9.50
C GLY A 94 2.04 -0.51 8.99
N LEU A 95 2.92 -0.89 8.05
CA LEU A 95 3.87 0.02 7.43
C LEU A 95 3.15 1.11 6.62
N LEU A 96 2.17 0.76 5.81
CA LEU A 96 1.40 1.72 5.02
C LEU A 96 0.70 2.76 5.89
N THR A 97 0.04 2.31 6.97
CA THR A 97 -0.62 3.20 7.93
C THR A 97 0.40 4.12 8.61
N SER A 98 1.55 3.58 9.02
CA SER A 98 2.63 4.37 9.62
C SER A 98 3.19 5.42 8.66
N LEU A 99 3.39 5.07 7.39
CA LEU A 99 3.83 5.99 6.34
C LEU A 99 2.80 7.08 6.08
N ALA A 100 1.52 6.73 6.03
CA ALA A 100 0.44 7.70 5.83
C ALA A 100 0.38 8.70 7.00
N VAL A 101 0.44 8.23 8.24
CA VAL A 101 0.49 9.09 9.44
C VAL A 101 1.74 9.98 9.40
N TRP A 102 2.90 9.42 9.08
CA TRP A 102 4.14 10.18 8.97
C TRP A 102 4.04 11.30 7.91
N LEU A 103 3.48 11.02 6.73
CA LEU A 103 3.25 12.02 5.70
C LEU A 103 2.30 13.13 6.14
N LEU A 104 1.24 12.80 6.87
CA LEU A 104 0.29 13.78 7.37
C LEU A 104 0.91 14.68 8.45
N VAL A 105 1.82 14.15 9.28
CA VAL A 105 2.45 14.89 10.39
C VAL A 105 3.68 15.66 9.93
N VAL A 106 4.58 15.03 9.18
CA VAL A 106 5.88 15.60 8.79
C VAL A 106 5.83 16.21 7.39
N GLY A 107 5.17 15.54 6.45
CA GLY A 107 4.87 16.02 5.11
C GLY A 107 6.02 16.75 4.42
N ASN A 108 5.74 17.98 3.98
CA ASN A 108 6.69 18.83 3.24
C ASN A 108 7.86 19.35 4.08
N HIS A 109 7.85 19.17 5.41
CA HIS A 109 8.93 19.58 6.31
C HIS A 109 10.03 18.52 6.46
N ALA A 110 9.88 17.37 5.80
CA ALA A 110 10.85 16.29 5.86
C ALA A 110 12.22 16.71 5.32
N SER A 111 13.28 16.42 6.08
CA SER A 111 14.64 16.54 5.57
C SER A 111 14.89 15.53 4.43
N ASN A 112 15.87 15.78 3.57
CA ASN A 112 16.23 14.85 2.50
C ASN A 112 16.59 13.46 3.02
N ARG A 113 17.20 13.36 4.21
CA ARG A 113 17.53 12.08 4.84
C ARG A 113 16.27 11.35 5.27
N ALA A 114 15.35 12.04 5.95
CA ALA A 114 14.07 11.48 6.39
C ALA A 114 13.23 11.00 5.19
N PHE A 115 13.19 11.78 4.11
CA PHE A 115 12.48 11.40 2.90
C PHE A 115 13.07 10.14 2.21
N ARG A 116 14.41 9.98 2.19
CA ARG A 116 15.03 8.76 1.65
C ARG A 116 14.70 7.53 2.50
N ILE A 117 14.66 7.67 3.83
CA ILE A 117 14.25 6.59 4.73
C ILE A 117 12.78 6.23 4.47
N TYR A 118 11.90 7.23 4.42
CA TYR A 118 10.50 7.06 4.06
C TYR A 118 10.35 6.28 2.75
N LEU A 119 11.04 6.70 1.67
CA LEU A 119 10.99 6.02 0.38
C LEU A 119 11.47 4.56 0.45
N GLY A 120 12.52 4.28 1.20
CA GLY A 120 12.98 2.91 1.44
C GLY A 120 11.90 2.06 2.10
N ILE A 121 11.22 2.59 3.11
CA ILE A 121 10.10 1.90 3.77
C ILE A 121 8.90 1.75 2.82
N ALA A 122 8.60 2.76 1.98
CA ALA A 122 7.52 2.69 1.00
C ALA A 122 7.76 1.58 -0.04
N LEU A 123 9.00 1.41 -0.51
CA LEU A 123 9.39 0.32 -1.40
C LEU A 123 9.25 -1.06 -0.74
N ILE A 124 9.65 -1.19 0.53
CA ILE A 124 9.45 -2.41 1.31
C ILE A 124 7.95 -2.70 1.46
N THR A 125 7.15 -1.68 1.77
CA THR A 125 5.69 -1.80 1.88
C THR A 125 5.08 -2.29 0.57
N ALA A 126 5.49 -1.74 -0.57
CA ALA A 126 5.04 -2.16 -1.90
C ALA A 126 5.41 -3.64 -2.17
N ALA A 127 6.62 -4.09 -1.78
CA ALA A 127 7.04 -5.48 -1.90
C ALA A 127 6.17 -6.42 -1.04
N PHE A 128 5.89 -6.07 0.22
CA PHE A 128 4.99 -6.83 1.08
C PHE A 128 3.56 -6.89 0.52
N MET A 129 3.05 -5.79 -0.03
CA MET A 129 1.73 -5.77 -0.69
C MET A 129 1.70 -6.68 -1.92
N GLY A 130 2.76 -6.69 -2.73
CA GLY A 130 2.90 -7.61 -3.86
C GLY A 130 2.90 -9.07 -3.43
N ALA A 131 3.64 -9.41 -2.37
CA ALA A 131 3.67 -10.76 -1.81
C ALA A 131 2.29 -11.16 -1.23
N ALA A 132 1.62 -10.26 -0.50
CA ALA A 132 0.27 -10.50 -0.02
C ALA A 132 -0.73 -10.72 -1.16
N ALA A 133 -0.61 -9.94 -2.25
CA ALA A 133 -1.45 -10.10 -3.44
C ALA A 133 -1.23 -11.46 -4.12
N TYR A 134 0.02 -11.91 -4.23
CA TYR A 134 0.36 -13.23 -4.78
C TYR A 134 -0.33 -14.36 -3.99
N TRP A 135 -0.15 -14.38 -2.65
CA TRP A 135 -0.78 -15.38 -1.81
C TRP A 135 -2.31 -15.25 -1.75
N GLY A 136 -2.84 -14.03 -1.89
CA GLY A 136 -4.27 -13.79 -2.05
C GLY A 136 -4.83 -14.38 -3.34
N GLY A 137 -4.07 -14.30 -4.45
CA GLY A 137 -4.40 -14.96 -5.71
C GLY A 137 -4.40 -16.49 -5.59
N GLU A 138 -3.40 -17.07 -4.92
CA GLU A 138 -3.34 -18.52 -4.64
C GLU A 138 -4.55 -19.01 -3.82
N LEU A 139 -5.07 -18.21 -2.88
CA LEU A 139 -6.29 -18.53 -2.13
C LEU A 139 -7.52 -18.61 -3.03
N LEU A 140 -7.60 -17.78 -4.08
CA LEU A 140 -8.74 -17.77 -5.00
C LEU A 140 -8.69 -18.94 -6.02
N LEU A 141 -7.48 -19.39 -6.37
CA LEU A 141 -7.28 -20.44 -7.37
C LEU A 141 -7.28 -21.83 -6.78
N ASN A 142 -6.82 -22.00 -5.55
CA ASN A 142 -6.52 -23.30 -4.93
C ASN A 142 -7.22 -23.48 -3.56
N GLY A 143 -8.12 -22.56 -3.18
CA GLY A 143 -8.86 -22.55 -1.90
C GLY A 143 -10.25 -23.16 -1.96
#